data_701823cf5e878a47e0350db05f12e56b
#
_entry.id   701823cf5e878a47e0350db05f12e56b
#
_cell.length_a   1.000
_cell.length_b   1.000
_cell.length_c   1.000
_cell.angle_alpha   90.00
_cell.angle_beta   90.00
_cell.angle_gamma   90.00
#
_symmetry.space_group_name_H-M   'P 1'
#
loop_
_entity.id
_entity.type
_entity.pdbx_description
1 polymer ?
#
loop_
_entity_poly.entity_id
_entity_poly.type
_entity_poly.pdbx_seq_one_letter_code
_entity_poly.pdbx_strand_id
1 'polypeptide(L)'
;MLFRSNLDEIQQRLNRPDYAPVEQSLYEIGVTSIVDLLSNYAGQNADLGAWCAGADINRDIDLRLQYLGGWGINSTMEDAIYRQLLKFRQVPHNLFVGSPERVGALLQAIAATGN
;
A
#
# COMPACT_ATOMS: atom_id res chain seq x y z
N MET A 1 4.24 20.86 -3.69
CA MET A 1 2.80 20.49 -3.77
C MET A 1 2.64 19.16 -3.03
N LEU A 2 1.97 19.15 -1.89
CA LEU A 2 1.70 17.89 -1.20
C LEU A 2 0.58 17.17 -1.95
N PHE A 3 0.87 16.02 -2.50
CA PHE A 3 -0.15 15.17 -3.10
C PHE A 3 -1.02 14.59 -1.97
N ARG A 4 -2.33 14.80 -2.02
CA ARG A 4 -3.29 14.26 -1.06
C ARG A 4 -4.34 13.47 -1.80
N SER A 5 -4.65 12.27 -1.30
CA SER A 5 -5.69 11.41 -1.86
C SER A 5 -7.02 11.69 -1.17
N ASN A 6 -8.02 12.07 -1.96
CA ASN A 6 -9.38 12.27 -1.46
C ASN A 6 -10.15 10.94 -1.47
N LEU A 7 -10.39 10.41 -0.28
CA LEU A 7 -11.03 9.10 -0.08
C LEU A 7 -12.47 9.08 -0.58
N ASP A 8 -13.21 10.18 -0.41
CA ASP A 8 -14.61 10.25 -0.84
C ASP A 8 -14.74 10.26 -2.37
N GLU A 9 -13.87 11.00 -3.04
CA GLU A 9 -13.83 11.02 -4.51
C GLU A 9 -13.42 9.67 -5.09
N ILE A 10 -12.46 8.98 -4.48
CA ILE A 10 -12.03 7.65 -4.95
C ILE A 10 -13.16 6.65 -4.72
N GLN A 11 -13.82 6.67 -3.56
CA GLN A 11 -14.97 5.79 -3.30
C GLN A 11 -16.13 6.04 -4.27
N GLN A 12 -16.45 7.31 -4.55
CA GLN A 12 -17.47 7.65 -5.53
C GLN A 12 -17.13 7.12 -6.93
N ARG A 13 -15.84 7.19 -7.30
CA ARG A 13 -15.37 6.64 -8.59
C ARG A 13 -15.51 5.12 -8.63
N LEU A 14 -15.17 4.40 -7.57
CA LEU A 14 -15.35 2.94 -7.49
C LEU A 14 -16.83 2.55 -7.62
N ASN A 15 -17.74 3.34 -7.05
CA ASN A 15 -19.18 3.07 -7.11
C ASN A 15 -19.85 3.43 -8.46
N ARG A 16 -19.11 3.93 -9.43
CA ARG A 16 -19.65 4.27 -10.75
C ARG A 16 -19.93 3.01 -11.56
N PRO A 17 -21.01 2.99 -12.36
CA PRO A 17 -21.36 1.81 -13.17
C PRO A 17 -20.26 1.37 -14.15
N ASP A 18 -19.47 2.32 -14.68
CA ASP A 18 -18.36 2.04 -15.59
C ASP A 18 -17.15 1.39 -14.87
N TYR A 19 -17.09 1.45 -13.53
CA TYR A 19 -16.09 0.78 -12.70
C TYR A 19 -16.59 -0.54 -12.08
N ALA A 20 -17.81 -0.98 -12.38
CA ALA A 20 -18.37 -2.22 -11.82
C ALA A 20 -17.45 -3.47 -12.00
N PRO A 21 -16.74 -3.66 -13.13
CA PRO A 21 -15.80 -4.78 -13.25
C PRO A 21 -14.60 -4.68 -12.29
N VAL A 22 -14.16 -3.44 -11.99
CA VAL A 22 -13.06 -3.21 -11.03
C VAL A 22 -13.55 -3.48 -9.61
N GLU A 23 -14.73 -2.98 -9.24
CA GLU A 23 -15.37 -3.23 -7.96
C GLU A 23 -15.55 -4.74 -7.71
N GLN A 24 -16.03 -5.48 -8.71
CA GLN A 24 -16.19 -6.93 -8.64
C GLN A 24 -14.84 -7.64 -8.40
N SER A 25 -13.79 -7.26 -9.13
CA SER A 25 -12.46 -7.85 -8.96
C SER A 25 -11.87 -7.57 -7.57
N LEU A 26 -12.10 -6.39 -7.03
CA LEU A 26 -11.68 -6.03 -5.67
C LEU A 26 -12.45 -6.84 -4.63
N TYR A 27 -13.77 -7.00 -4.83
CA TYR A 27 -14.62 -7.79 -3.95
C TYR A 27 -14.17 -9.25 -3.87
N GLU A 28 -13.75 -9.84 -4.98
CA GLU A 28 -13.26 -11.24 -5.05
C GLU A 28 -12.02 -11.49 -4.18
N ILE A 29 -11.22 -10.45 -3.93
CA ILE A 29 -10.05 -10.52 -3.04
C ILE A 29 -10.32 -9.95 -1.64
N GLY A 30 -11.60 -9.72 -1.28
CA GLY A 30 -12.00 -9.26 0.05
C GLY A 30 -11.88 -7.74 0.27
N VAL A 31 -11.69 -6.96 -0.79
CA VAL A 31 -11.63 -5.50 -0.72
C VAL A 31 -13.01 -4.93 -1.08
N THR A 32 -13.71 -4.37 -0.10
CA THR A 32 -15.10 -3.90 -0.24
C THR A 32 -15.23 -2.37 -0.24
N SER A 33 -14.16 -1.67 0.12
CA SER A 33 -14.15 -0.21 0.23
C SER A 33 -12.77 0.37 -0.05
N ILE A 34 -12.71 1.70 -0.24
CA ILE A 34 -11.44 2.42 -0.34
C ILE A 34 -10.63 2.31 0.96
N VAL A 35 -11.29 2.16 2.11
CA VAL A 35 -10.61 1.96 3.40
C VAL A 35 -9.90 0.61 3.40
N ASP A 36 -10.56 -0.47 2.97
CA ASP A 36 -9.95 -1.80 2.87
C ASP A 36 -8.75 -1.78 1.93
N LEU A 37 -8.91 -1.15 0.75
CA LEU A 37 -7.84 -1.06 -0.24
C LEU A 37 -6.60 -0.36 0.32
N LEU A 38 -6.78 0.78 0.98
CA LEU A 38 -5.69 1.61 1.47
C LEU A 38 -5.19 1.21 2.88
N SER A 39 -5.88 0.30 3.57
CA SER A 39 -5.40 -0.25 4.84
C SER A 39 -4.08 -1.02 4.71
N ASN A 40 -3.77 -1.47 3.49
CA ASN A 40 -2.49 -2.09 3.14
C ASN A 40 -1.35 -1.09 2.93
N TYR A 41 -1.54 0.18 3.30
CA TYR A 41 -0.51 1.20 3.21
C TYR A 41 0.79 0.76 3.90
N ALA A 42 1.87 0.75 3.15
CA ALA A 42 3.18 0.27 3.63
C ALA A 42 4.13 1.39 4.09
N GLY A 43 3.92 2.62 3.64
CA GLY A 43 4.73 3.78 3.99
C GLY A 43 4.94 4.70 2.80
N GLN A 44 5.51 5.86 3.06
CA GLN A 44 5.92 6.81 2.05
C GLN A 44 7.45 6.91 2.00
N ASN A 45 7.97 7.56 0.99
CA ASN A 45 9.42 7.65 0.75
C ASN A 45 10.23 8.10 1.99
N ALA A 46 9.68 9.03 2.77
CA ALA A 46 10.33 9.50 3.99
C ALA A 46 10.47 8.39 5.05
N ASP A 47 9.49 7.49 5.13
CA ASP A 47 9.48 6.39 6.10
C ASP A 47 10.41 5.25 5.66
N LEU A 48 10.44 4.97 4.37
CA LEU A 48 11.11 3.80 3.79
C LEU A 48 12.60 4.04 3.49
N GLY A 49 13.09 5.26 3.61
CA GLY A 49 14.49 5.60 3.32
C GLY A 49 15.48 4.75 4.09
N ALA A 50 15.22 4.49 5.37
CA ALA A 50 16.07 3.65 6.21
C ALA A 50 16.00 2.16 5.80
N TRP A 51 14.83 1.68 5.39
CA TRP A 51 14.67 0.30 4.89
C TRP A 51 15.37 0.07 3.55
N CYS A 52 15.38 1.10 2.69
CA CYS A 52 16.05 1.07 1.40
C CYS A 52 17.57 1.39 1.49
N ALA A 53 18.05 1.79 2.66
CA ALA A 53 19.46 2.15 2.83
C ALA A 53 20.37 0.95 2.54
N GLY A 54 21.31 1.13 1.61
CA GLY A 54 22.20 0.07 1.17
C GLY A 54 21.59 -0.91 0.16
N ALA A 55 20.36 -0.67 -0.30
CA ALA A 55 19.78 -1.48 -1.37
C ALA A 55 20.55 -1.29 -2.69
N ASP A 56 20.77 -2.39 -3.37
CA ASP A 56 21.37 -2.36 -4.69
C ASP A 56 20.40 -1.81 -5.74
N ILE A 57 20.90 -0.96 -6.61
CA ILE A 57 20.10 -0.43 -7.72
C ILE A 57 20.13 -1.44 -8.86
N ASN A 58 18.95 -1.89 -9.29
CA ASN A 58 18.83 -2.70 -10.50
C ASN A 58 19.15 -1.84 -11.73
N ARG A 59 20.14 -2.22 -12.51
CA ARG A 59 20.58 -1.53 -13.73
C ARG A 59 20.62 -2.50 -14.90
N ASP A 60 20.57 -1.99 -16.12
CA ASP A 60 20.67 -2.82 -17.34
C ASP A 60 21.98 -3.62 -17.41
N ILE A 61 23.04 -3.13 -16.77
CA ILE A 61 24.33 -3.81 -16.67
C ILE A 61 24.35 -4.86 -15.54
N ASP A 62 23.48 -4.69 -14.54
CA ASP A 62 23.41 -5.56 -13.36
C ASP A 62 21.96 -5.99 -13.14
N LEU A 63 21.54 -7.04 -13.83
CA LEU A 63 20.20 -7.57 -13.88
C LEU A 63 19.83 -8.37 -12.59
N ARG A 64 20.19 -7.88 -11.42
CA ARG A 64 20.00 -8.57 -10.14
C ARG A 64 18.54 -8.96 -9.89
N LEU A 65 17.60 -8.09 -10.27
CA LEU A 65 16.17 -8.38 -10.10
C LEU A 65 15.77 -9.63 -10.89
N GLN A 66 16.27 -9.80 -12.10
CA GLN A 66 16.00 -10.98 -12.92
C GLN A 66 16.60 -12.26 -12.33
N TYR A 67 17.79 -12.19 -11.79
CA TYR A 67 18.46 -13.35 -11.19
C TYR A 67 17.96 -13.69 -9.79
N LEU A 68 17.57 -12.69 -8.98
CA LEU A 68 17.12 -12.88 -7.62
C LEU A 68 15.60 -13.01 -7.49
N GLY A 69 14.83 -12.54 -8.50
CA GLY A 69 13.37 -12.61 -8.51
C GLY A 69 12.85 -14.03 -8.37
N GLY A 70 13.48 -14.99 -9.03
CA GLY A 70 13.13 -16.40 -8.92
C GLY A 70 13.36 -16.99 -7.52
N TRP A 71 14.31 -16.47 -6.77
CA TRP A 71 14.54 -16.86 -5.38
C TRP A 71 13.44 -16.35 -4.45
N GLY A 72 12.98 -15.12 -4.67
CA GLY A 72 11.87 -14.53 -3.90
C GLY A 72 10.58 -15.32 -4.07
N ILE A 73 10.25 -15.72 -5.30
CA ILE A 73 9.02 -16.48 -5.60
C ILE A 73 9.00 -17.85 -4.90
N ASN A 74 10.16 -18.49 -4.73
CA ASN A 74 10.28 -19.83 -4.16
C ASN A 74 10.60 -19.86 -2.66
N SER A 75 10.78 -18.70 -2.02
CA SER A 75 11.28 -18.65 -0.63
C SER A 75 10.20 -18.51 0.43
N THR A 76 8.94 -18.27 0.06
CA THR A 76 7.81 -18.01 1.00
C THR A 76 8.15 -16.99 2.10
N MET A 77 8.98 -15.99 1.76
CA MET A 77 9.44 -14.97 2.70
C MET A 77 8.61 -13.67 2.65
N GLU A 78 7.59 -13.62 1.82
CA GLU A 78 6.75 -12.44 1.58
C GLU A 78 6.19 -11.86 2.87
N ASP A 79 5.66 -12.69 3.75
CA ASP A 79 5.13 -12.26 5.05
C ASP A 79 6.21 -11.67 5.97
N ALA A 80 7.39 -12.27 5.98
CA ALA A 80 8.51 -11.79 6.79
C ALA A 80 9.03 -10.45 6.28
N ILE A 81 9.14 -10.30 4.97
CA ILE A 81 9.56 -9.06 4.30
C ILE A 81 8.52 -7.96 4.57
N TYR A 82 7.24 -8.26 4.41
CA TYR A 82 6.16 -7.31 4.66
C TYR A 82 6.16 -6.83 6.13
N ARG A 83 6.28 -7.74 7.09
CA ARG A 83 6.38 -7.37 8.51
C ARG A 83 7.61 -6.52 8.83
N GLN A 84 8.74 -6.77 8.17
CA GLN A 84 9.91 -5.91 8.32
C GLN A 84 9.67 -4.50 7.76
N LEU A 85 9.06 -4.41 6.58
CA LEU A 85 8.70 -3.15 5.95
C LEU A 85 7.77 -2.32 6.87
N LEU A 86 6.78 -2.95 7.47
CA LEU A 86 5.82 -2.29 8.37
C LEU A 86 6.46 -1.68 9.61
N LYS A 87 7.64 -2.12 10.04
CA LYS A 87 8.37 -1.51 11.18
C LYS A 87 8.85 -0.09 10.90
N PHE A 88 9.01 0.27 9.64
CA PHE A 88 9.44 1.61 9.23
C PHE A 88 8.27 2.54 8.94
N ARG A 89 7.07 1.99 8.81
CA ARG A 89 5.87 2.73 8.47
C ARG A 89 5.47 3.71 9.59
N GLN A 90 5.14 4.93 9.20
CA GLN A 90 4.46 5.91 10.04
C GLN A 90 3.00 6.07 9.59
N VAL A 91 2.09 6.31 10.53
CA VAL A 91 0.69 6.59 10.20
C VAL A 91 0.61 7.96 9.49
N PRO A 92 0.10 8.02 8.25
CA PRO A 92 0.19 9.22 7.43
C PRO A 92 -0.94 10.21 7.75
N HIS A 93 -0.71 11.16 8.64
CA HIS A 93 -1.72 12.15 9.04
C HIS A 93 -2.07 13.18 7.95
N ASN A 94 -1.20 13.38 6.96
CA ASN A 94 -1.34 14.44 5.95
C ASN A 94 -1.54 13.95 4.51
N LEU A 95 -1.61 12.65 4.30
CA LEU A 95 -1.69 12.05 2.96
C LEU A 95 -3.13 11.89 2.48
N PHE A 96 -4.05 11.64 3.38
CA PHE A 96 -5.46 11.36 3.08
C PHE A 96 -6.37 12.50 3.51
N VAL A 97 -7.35 12.83 2.68
CA VAL A 97 -8.41 13.81 2.95
C VAL A 97 -9.76 13.21 2.59
N GLY A 98 -10.83 13.78 3.11
CA GLY A 98 -12.21 13.33 2.91
C GLY A 98 -13.04 13.51 4.17
N SER A 99 -14.16 12.81 4.27
CA SER A 99 -15.00 12.83 5.47
C SER A 99 -14.22 12.36 6.70
N PRO A 100 -14.37 13.00 7.86
CA PRO A 100 -13.63 12.65 9.08
C PRO A 100 -13.81 11.18 9.49
N GLU A 101 -14.98 10.63 9.26
CA GLU A 101 -15.29 9.23 9.55
C GLU A 101 -14.44 8.27 8.70
N ARG A 102 -14.36 8.52 7.40
CA ARG A 102 -13.61 7.65 6.48
C ARG A 102 -12.10 7.79 6.69
N VAL A 103 -11.62 9.00 6.87
CA VAL A 103 -10.20 9.23 7.19
C VAL A 103 -9.84 8.58 8.53
N GLY A 104 -10.67 8.76 9.55
CA GLY A 104 -10.47 8.14 10.86
C GLY A 104 -10.46 6.61 10.80
N ALA A 105 -11.41 6.01 10.09
CA ALA A 105 -11.45 4.56 9.87
C ALA A 105 -10.18 4.04 9.17
N LEU A 106 -9.70 4.74 8.15
CA LEU A 106 -8.48 4.37 7.45
C LEU A 106 -7.25 4.45 8.36
N LEU A 107 -7.09 5.54 9.11
CA LEU A 107 -5.93 5.68 10.01
C LEU A 107 -5.92 4.61 11.10
N GLN A 108 -7.10 4.24 11.64
CA GLN A 108 -7.23 3.14 12.59
C GLN A 108 -6.88 1.79 11.95
N ALA A 109 -7.37 1.51 10.75
CA ALA A 109 -7.06 0.27 10.03
C ALA A 109 -5.56 0.15 9.74
N ILE A 110 -4.91 1.23 9.28
CA ILE A 110 -3.46 1.28 9.09
C ILE A 110 -2.73 1.01 10.41
N ALA A 111 -3.12 1.63 11.51
CA ALA A 111 -2.48 1.42 12.79
C ALA A 111 -2.63 -0.03 13.30
N ALA A 112 -3.77 -0.67 13.05
CA ALA A 112 -4.05 -2.04 13.46
C ALA A 112 -3.26 -3.11 12.67
N THR A 113 -2.95 -2.85 11.40
CA THR A 113 -2.26 -3.82 10.51
C THR A 113 -0.80 -4.09 10.91
N GLY A 114 -0.23 -3.35 11.84
CA GLY A 114 1.18 -3.46 12.25
C GLY A 114 1.42 -4.14 13.61
N ASN A 115 0.37 -4.64 14.25
CA ASN A 115 0.45 -5.31 15.56
C ASN A 115 0.40 -6.83 15.42
#